data_91e12ddb34e603ba94bc5cadf92760c7
#
_entry.id   91e12ddb34e603ba94bc5cadf92760c7
#
_cell.length_a   1.000
_cell.length_b   1.000
_cell.length_c   1.000
_cell.angle_alpha   90.00
_cell.angle_beta   90.00
_cell.angle_gamma   90.00
#
_symmetry.space_group_name_H-M   'P 1'
#
loop_
_entity.id
_entity.type
_entity.pdbx_description
1 polymer ?
#
loop_
_entity_poly.entity_id
_entity_poly.type
_entity_poly.pdbx_seq_one_letter_code
_entity_poly.pdbx_strand_id
1 'polypeptide(L)'
;MEQKRLHFIDAIRAWAILMMLQGHFIDGLLAPQFRDQDQDWFQIWTYFRGITAPVFFTASGLIFTYLLLKNTHTTYVNKRIKKGLKRGVQLIVLGYLLRLNLQGLLNGHIYPSFFYVDVLHCIGLAILILIFAYKLIGYWSIKGFSIVVFALATLIFSFEPWFKGLDWSNWPVALSHYFTRENGALFTFIPWVGYSFYGAFMAVILVKLSHKKMFYPIAIIGLFILGTWLKYDSSRFFIFL
;
A
#
# COMPACT_ATOMS: atom_id res chain seq x y z
N MET A 1 19.98 -4.10 25.00
CA MET A 1 19.08 -5.09 24.35
C MET A 1 19.31 -5.01 22.85
N GLU A 2 19.90 -6.05 22.28
CA GLU A 2 20.08 -6.18 20.83
C GLU A 2 18.72 -6.15 20.13
N GLN A 3 18.55 -5.22 19.21
CA GLN A 3 17.26 -5.02 18.56
C GLN A 3 17.04 -6.14 17.53
N LYS A 4 16.27 -7.16 17.90
CA LYS A 4 15.92 -8.28 17.03
C LYS A 4 15.33 -7.75 15.70
N ARG A 5 16.05 -7.95 14.62
CA ARG A 5 15.61 -7.59 13.27
C ARG A 5 14.55 -8.59 12.83
N LEU A 6 13.45 -8.11 12.26
CA LEU A 6 12.37 -8.96 11.77
C LEU A 6 12.67 -9.37 10.32
N HIS A 7 13.49 -10.41 10.16
CA HIS A 7 13.96 -10.89 8.85
C HIS A 7 12.83 -11.24 7.89
N PHE A 8 11.67 -11.73 8.41
CA PHE A 8 10.53 -12.06 7.56
C PHE A 8 9.96 -10.84 6.81
N ILE A 9 10.01 -9.65 7.42
CA ILE A 9 9.55 -8.41 6.78
C ILE A 9 10.49 -8.03 5.62
N ASP A 10 11.81 -8.20 5.82
CA ASP A 10 12.78 -7.95 4.76
C ASP A 10 12.60 -8.96 3.62
N ALA A 11 12.31 -10.23 3.93
CA ALA A 11 12.04 -11.28 2.94
C ALA A 11 10.77 -10.99 2.11
N ILE A 12 9.66 -10.60 2.76
CA ILE A 12 8.41 -10.23 2.06
C ILE A 12 8.64 -9.03 1.12
N ARG A 13 9.39 -8.02 1.57
CA ARG A 13 9.72 -6.88 0.71
C ARG A 13 10.59 -7.26 -0.48
N ALA A 14 11.63 -8.06 -0.23
CA ALA A 14 12.50 -8.54 -1.30
C ALA A 14 11.71 -9.32 -2.35
N TRP A 15 10.83 -10.23 -1.90
CA TRP A 15 9.94 -10.97 -2.78
C TRP A 15 9.02 -10.03 -3.60
N ALA A 16 8.36 -9.07 -2.95
CA ALA A 16 7.48 -8.12 -3.63
C ALA A 16 8.23 -7.26 -4.66
N ILE A 17 9.46 -6.83 -4.36
CA ILE A 17 10.31 -6.08 -5.30
C ILE A 17 10.70 -6.94 -6.49
N LEU A 18 11.12 -8.19 -6.26
CA LEU A 18 11.48 -9.12 -7.33
C LEU A 18 10.31 -9.42 -8.25
N MET A 19 9.12 -9.67 -7.68
CA MET A 19 7.90 -9.91 -8.46
C MET A 19 7.47 -8.67 -9.25
N MET A 20 7.63 -7.48 -8.68
CA MET A 20 7.35 -6.22 -9.40
C MET A 20 8.31 -6.02 -10.56
N LEU A 21 9.61 -6.26 -10.34
CA LEU A 21 10.63 -6.17 -11.38
C LEU A 21 10.36 -7.17 -12.51
N GLN A 22 10.11 -8.43 -12.16
CA GLN A 22 9.74 -9.47 -13.12
C GLN A 22 8.48 -9.09 -13.91
N GLY A 23 7.45 -8.54 -13.25
CA GLY A 23 6.24 -8.07 -13.89
C GLY A 23 6.52 -7.03 -14.99
N HIS A 24 7.37 -6.05 -14.70
CA HIS A 24 7.76 -5.04 -15.69
C HIS A 24 8.51 -5.63 -16.89
N PHE A 25 9.41 -6.61 -16.64
CA PHE A 25 10.10 -7.30 -17.73
C PHE A 25 9.14 -8.10 -18.61
N ILE A 26 8.22 -8.85 -18.01
CA ILE A 26 7.25 -9.64 -18.75
C ILE A 26 6.30 -8.75 -19.53
N ASP A 27 5.82 -7.65 -18.94
CA ASP A 27 4.96 -6.69 -19.63
C ASP A 27 5.65 -6.01 -20.83
N GLY A 28 6.94 -5.72 -20.69
CA GLY A 28 7.69 -5.04 -21.73
C GLY A 28 8.30 -5.94 -22.82
N LEU A 29 8.68 -7.16 -22.46
CA LEU A 29 9.53 -8.01 -23.32
C LEU A 29 8.85 -9.31 -23.76
N LEU A 30 7.86 -9.82 -23.02
CA LEU A 30 7.21 -11.07 -23.42
C LEU A 30 6.27 -10.82 -24.60
N ALA A 31 6.52 -11.53 -25.71
CA ALA A 31 5.66 -11.43 -26.87
C ALA A 31 4.23 -11.90 -26.57
N PRO A 32 3.18 -11.32 -27.21
CA PRO A 32 1.78 -11.64 -26.94
C PRO A 32 1.42 -13.12 -27.03
N GLN A 33 2.05 -13.85 -27.95
CA GLN A 33 1.83 -15.29 -28.15
C GLN A 33 2.19 -16.15 -26.93
N PHE A 34 3.04 -15.65 -26.02
CA PHE A 34 3.41 -16.33 -24.80
C PHE A 34 2.58 -15.86 -23.58
N ARG A 35 1.60 -14.97 -23.77
CA ARG A 35 0.70 -14.46 -22.71
C ARG A 35 -0.64 -15.18 -22.73
N ASP A 36 -0.59 -16.48 -22.98
CA ASP A 36 -1.77 -17.31 -23.09
C ASP A 36 -2.38 -17.57 -21.71
N GLN A 37 -3.61 -17.08 -21.52
CA GLN A 37 -4.38 -17.23 -20.27
C GLN A 37 -4.82 -18.68 -20.02
N ASP A 38 -4.80 -19.56 -21.04
CA ASP A 38 -5.18 -20.97 -20.90
C ASP A 38 -4.02 -21.83 -20.40
N GLN A 39 -2.80 -21.28 -20.33
CA GLN A 39 -1.64 -21.97 -19.81
C GLN A 39 -1.54 -21.88 -18.29
N ASP A 40 -1.50 -23.00 -17.59
CA ASP A 40 -1.46 -23.07 -16.12
C ASP A 40 -0.31 -22.25 -15.51
N TRP A 41 0.88 -22.29 -16.10
CA TRP A 41 2.04 -21.54 -15.63
C TRP A 41 1.82 -20.01 -15.70
N PHE A 42 1.12 -19.53 -16.76
CA PHE A 42 0.84 -18.12 -16.92
C PHE A 42 -0.26 -17.65 -15.95
N GLN A 43 -1.28 -18.50 -15.69
CA GLN A 43 -2.28 -18.24 -14.65
C GLN A 43 -1.65 -18.16 -13.26
N ILE A 44 -0.78 -19.10 -12.90
CA ILE A 44 -0.04 -19.10 -11.62
C ILE A 44 0.79 -17.82 -11.50
N TRP A 45 1.54 -17.47 -12.54
CA TRP A 45 2.33 -16.24 -12.55
C TRP A 45 1.46 -14.99 -12.40
N THR A 46 0.36 -14.89 -13.14
CA THR A 46 -0.61 -13.77 -13.07
C THR A 46 -1.20 -13.64 -11.68
N TYR A 47 -1.51 -14.76 -11.02
CA TYR A 47 -1.97 -14.76 -9.63
C TYR A 47 -0.92 -14.14 -8.68
N PHE A 48 0.32 -14.59 -8.71
CA PHE A 48 1.38 -14.02 -7.88
C PHE A 48 1.68 -12.56 -8.20
N ARG A 49 1.59 -12.19 -9.47
CA ARG A 49 1.71 -10.79 -9.89
C ARG A 49 0.59 -9.93 -9.30
N GLY A 50 -0.64 -10.43 -9.30
CA GLY A 50 -1.81 -9.71 -8.79
C GLY A 50 -1.70 -9.36 -7.30
N ILE A 51 -1.09 -10.22 -6.47
CA ILE A 51 -0.92 -9.96 -5.04
C ILE A 51 0.31 -9.11 -4.70
N THR A 52 1.19 -8.81 -5.67
CA THR A 52 2.44 -8.08 -5.44
C THR A 52 2.20 -6.67 -4.90
N ALA A 53 1.30 -5.91 -5.51
CA ALA A 53 0.99 -4.55 -5.08
C ALA A 53 0.32 -4.51 -3.69
N PRO A 54 -0.73 -5.30 -3.40
CA PRO A 54 -1.27 -5.44 -2.04
C PRO A 54 -0.21 -5.73 -0.98
N VAL A 55 0.67 -6.69 -1.24
CA VAL A 55 1.77 -7.04 -0.31
C VAL A 55 2.73 -5.87 -0.11
N PHE A 56 3.10 -5.17 -1.17
CA PHE A 56 4.03 -4.04 -1.10
C PHE A 56 3.47 -2.87 -0.30
N PHE A 57 2.19 -2.53 -0.52
CA PHE A 57 1.50 -1.49 0.26
C PHE A 57 1.36 -1.89 1.72
N THR A 58 0.90 -3.12 2.01
CA THR A 58 0.75 -3.64 3.38
C THR A 58 2.09 -3.64 4.11
N ALA A 59 3.15 -4.16 3.48
CA ALA A 59 4.50 -4.18 4.04
C ALA A 59 5.02 -2.76 4.33
N SER A 60 4.72 -1.78 3.47
CA SER A 60 5.14 -0.39 3.66
C SER A 60 4.51 0.23 4.90
N GLY A 61 3.20 0.07 5.10
CA GLY A 61 2.48 0.53 6.29
C GLY A 61 2.92 -0.19 7.55
N LEU A 62 3.10 -1.52 7.47
CA LEU A 62 3.57 -2.36 8.58
C LEU A 62 4.96 -1.92 9.06
N ILE A 63 5.92 -1.80 8.15
CA ILE A 63 7.29 -1.44 8.51
C ILE A 63 7.36 -0.03 9.09
N PHE A 64 6.72 0.93 8.44
CA PHE A 64 6.71 2.30 8.92
C PHE A 64 6.17 2.37 10.35
N THR A 65 5.00 1.78 10.59
CA THR A 65 4.33 1.81 11.90
C THR A 65 5.08 0.97 12.95
N TYR A 66 5.60 -0.21 12.59
CA TYR A 66 6.43 -1.01 13.48
C TYR A 66 7.64 -0.23 13.97
N LEU A 67 8.37 0.44 13.06
CA LEU A 67 9.52 1.24 13.42
C LEU A 67 9.16 2.49 14.22
N LEU A 68 7.96 3.04 14.04
CA LEU A 68 7.45 4.16 14.83
C LEU A 68 7.15 3.74 16.28
N LEU A 69 6.54 2.57 16.46
CA LEU A 69 6.07 2.07 17.76
C LEU A 69 7.09 1.20 18.52
N LYS A 70 8.16 0.77 17.87
CA LYS A 70 9.17 -0.13 18.45
C LYS A 70 9.84 0.42 19.70
N ASN A 71 9.94 1.75 19.82
CA ASN A 71 10.56 2.42 20.95
C ASN A 71 9.69 3.61 21.38
N THR A 72 9.40 3.68 22.67
CA THR A 72 8.51 4.69 23.26
C THR A 72 9.20 5.99 23.66
N HIS A 73 10.55 6.07 23.58
CA HIS A 73 11.26 7.31 23.89
C HIS A 73 10.87 8.43 22.93
N THR A 74 10.43 9.56 23.48
CA THR A 74 9.93 10.72 22.72
C THR A 74 10.90 11.20 21.65
N THR A 75 12.20 11.28 21.97
CA THR A 75 13.24 11.67 21.01
C THR A 75 13.32 10.71 19.82
N TYR A 76 13.19 9.40 20.05
CA TYR A 76 13.18 8.40 18.99
C TYR A 76 11.95 8.54 18.11
N VAL A 77 10.78 8.67 18.71
CA VAL A 77 9.49 8.83 17.99
C VAL A 77 9.55 10.09 17.11
N ASN A 78 9.97 11.23 17.66
CA ASN A 78 10.09 12.48 16.90
C ASN A 78 11.07 12.36 15.71
N LYS A 79 12.21 11.68 15.92
CA LYS A 79 13.16 11.39 14.83
C LYS A 79 12.54 10.50 13.73
N ARG A 80 11.71 9.53 14.12
CA ARG A 80 11.00 8.66 13.17
C ARG A 80 9.94 9.41 12.40
N ILE A 81 9.14 10.25 13.08
CA ILE A 81 8.16 11.13 12.44
C ILE A 81 8.84 12.04 11.41
N LYS A 82 9.92 12.73 11.79
CA LYS A 82 10.66 13.61 10.87
C LYS A 82 11.20 12.87 9.66
N LYS A 83 11.76 11.67 9.86
CA LYS A 83 12.22 10.81 8.74
C LYS A 83 11.05 10.35 7.87
N GLY A 84 9.91 10.01 8.48
CA GLY A 84 8.71 9.60 7.76
C GLY A 84 8.13 10.73 6.91
N LEU A 85 8.01 11.93 7.45
CA LEU A 85 7.57 13.12 6.71
C LEU A 85 8.48 13.37 5.50
N LYS A 86 9.81 13.42 5.72
CA LYS A 86 10.77 13.58 4.63
C LYS A 86 10.59 12.50 3.56
N ARG A 87 10.47 11.22 3.97
CA ARG A 87 10.29 10.09 3.04
C ARG A 87 8.97 10.15 2.29
N GLY A 88 7.86 10.48 2.96
CA GLY A 88 6.55 10.61 2.33
C GLY A 88 6.56 11.66 1.22
N VAL A 89 7.08 12.85 1.51
CA VAL A 89 7.23 13.93 0.52
C VAL A 89 8.21 13.52 -0.60
N GLN A 90 9.36 12.92 -0.26
CA GLN A 90 10.32 12.46 -1.26
C GLN A 90 9.73 11.43 -2.22
N LEU A 91 8.90 10.50 -1.74
CA LEU A 91 8.24 9.50 -2.59
C LEU A 91 7.25 10.16 -3.56
N ILE A 92 6.46 11.13 -3.09
CA ILE A 92 5.52 11.87 -3.96
C ILE A 92 6.30 12.65 -5.02
N VAL A 93 7.30 13.40 -4.63
CA VAL A 93 8.15 14.17 -5.56
C VAL A 93 8.84 13.25 -6.57
N LEU A 94 9.40 12.13 -6.11
CA LEU A 94 10.06 11.16 -6.97
C LEU A 94 9.06 10.53 -7.96
N GLY A 95 7.83 10.24 -7.53
CA GLY A 95 6.77 9.75 -8.41
C GLY A 95 6.52 10.70 -9.57
N TYR A 96 6.36 12.00 -9.30
CA TYR A 96 6.20 13.01 -10.34
C TYR A 96 7.45 13.17 -11.20
N LEU A 97 8.66 13.13 -10.61
CA LEU A 97 9.91 13.23 -11.37
C LEU A 97 10.08 12.08 -12.38
N LEU A 98 9.70 10.86 -12.00
CA LEU A 98 9.75 9.70 -12.90
C LEU A 98 8.75 9.79 -14.07
N ARG A 99 7.71 10.61 -13.93
CA ARG A 99 6.71 10.88 -14.95
C ARG A 99 7.06 12.09 -15.84
N LEU A 100 8.11 12.82 -15.50
CA LEU A 100 8.50 14.02 -16.20
C LEU A 100 9.12 13.66 -17.55
N ASN A 101 8.51 14.13 -18.63
CA ASN A 101 9.09 14.06 -19.96
C ASN A 101 10.02 15.28 -20.16
N LEU A 102 11.33 15.03 -20.09
CA LEU A 102 12.34 16.09 -20.19
C LEU A 102 12.31 16.81 -21.55
N GLN A 103 12.08 16.07 -22.64
CA GLN A 103 12.02 16.65 -23.98
C GLN A 103 10.77 17.55 -24.14
N GLY A 104 9.63 17.11 -23.60
CA GLY A 104 8.43 17.94 -23.55
C GLY A 104 8.63 19.22 -22.74
N LEU A 105 9.28 19.12 -21.58
CA LEU A 105 9.58 20.26 -20.72
C LEU A 105 10.48 21.28 -21.40
N LEU A 106 11.51 20.84 -22.15
CA LEU A 106 12.39 21.70 -22.92
C LEU A 106 11.65 22.45 -24.04
N ASN A 107 10.58 21.86 -24.56
CA ASN A 107 9.70 22.47 -25.55
C ASN A 107 8.51 23.25 -24.93
N GLY A 108 8.51 23.48 -23.62
CA GLY A 108 7.46 24.20 -22.90
C GLY A 108 6.15 23.43 -22.72
N HIS A 109 6.15 22.11 -22.94
CA HIS A 109 4.96 21.27 -22.83
C HIS A 109 5.02 20.32 -21.62
N ILE A 110 3.98 20.35 -20.76
CA ILE A 110 3.75 19.37 -19.71
C ILE A 110 2.63 18.43 -20.18
N TYR A 111 2.97 17.17 -20.41
CA TYR A 111 2.00 16.16 -20.83
C TYR A 111 1.06 15.77 -19.69
N PRO A 112 -0.21 15.43 -19.94
CA PRO A 112 -1.15 14.94 -18.92
C PRO A 112 -0.63 13.74 -18.12
N SER A 113 0.22 12.89 -18.72
CA SER A 113 0.87 11.76 -18.06
C SER A 113 1.77 12.14 -16.88
N PHE A 114 2.21 13.39 -16.77
CA PHE A 114 2.94 13.90 -15.61
C PHE A 114 2.10 13.82 -14.33
N PHE A 115 0.80 14.04 -14.44
CA PHE A 115 -0.12 14.02 -13.30
C PHE A 115 -0.62 12.61 -12.93
N TYR A 116 -0.20 11.55 -13.64
CA TYR A 116 -0.62 10.19 -13.33
C TYR A 116 -0.07 9.75 -11.98
N VAL A 117 -0.98 9.31 -11.13
CA VAL A 117 -0.65 8.77 -9.82
C VAL A 117 -0.21 7.32 -9.97
N ASP A 118 0.84 6.95 -9.24
CA ASP A 118 1.31 5.57 -9.16
C ASP A 118 1.69 5.16 -7.72
N VAL A 119 2.30 4.00 -7.58
CA VAL A 119 2.61 3.37 -6.29
C VAL A 119 3.38 4.29 -5.33
N LEU A 120 4.30 5.12 -5.83
CA LEU A 120 5.13 6.00 -4.99
C LEU A 120 4.28 7.12 -4.35
N HIS A 121 3.39 7.71 -5.12
CA HIS A 121 2.45 8.74 -4.63
C HIS A 121 1.55 8.18 -3.54
N CYS A 122 0.95 7.00 -3.77
CA CYS A 122 0.05 6.37 -2.82
C CYS A 122 0.76 5.97 -1.52
N ILE A 123 1.98 5.40 -1.59
CA ILE A 123 2.77 5.06 -0.40
C ILE A 123 3.23 6.32 0.34
N GLY A 124 3.68 7.34 -0.39
CA GLY A 124 4.05 8.62 0.21
C GLY A 124 2.90 9.23 0.99
N LEU A 125 1.72 9.29 0.38
CA LEU A 125 0.50 9.81 1.00
C LEU A 125 0.05 8.95 2.20
N ALA A 126 0.10 7.62 2.07
CA ALA A 126 -0.22 6.70 3.17
C ALA A 126 0.66 6.97 4.41
N ILE A 127 1.97 7.14 4.21
CA ILE A 127 2.91 7.46 5.31
C ILE A 127 2.55 8.79 5.97
N LEU A 128 2.23 9.82 5.18
CA LEU A 128 1.84 11.14 5.71
C LEU A 128 0.55 11.07 6.53
N ILE A 129 -0.46 10.35 6.05
CA ILE A 129 -1.72 10.15 6.77
C ILE A 129 -1.50 9.33 8.06
N LEU A 130 -0.67 8.28 8.02
CA LEU A 130 -0.33 7.50 9.21
C LEU A 130 0.37 8.35 10.26
N ILE A 131 1.26 9.25 9.86
CA ILE A 131 1.91 10.21 10.77
C ILE A 131 0.88 11.16 11.38
N PHE A 132 -0.03 11.68 10.56
CA PHE A 132 -1.09 12.58 11.01
C PHE A 132 -2.01 11.88 12.03
N ALA A 133 -2.48 10.68 11.72
CA ALA A 133 -3.30 9.86 12.62
C ALA A 133 -2.57 9.52 13.93
N TYR A 134 -1.27 9.22 13.85
CA TYR A 134 -0.45 8.98 15.03
C TYR A 134 -0.31 10.23 15.90
N LYS A 135 -0.08 11.40 15.31
CA LYS A 135 0.02 12.66 16.06
C LYS A 135 -1.29 13.06 16.73
N LEU A 136 -2.42 12.82 16.07
CA LEU A 136 -3.73 13.14 16.62
C LEU A 136 -4.14 12.20 17.77
N ILE A 137 -3.94 10.92 17.62
CA ILE A 137 -4.51 9.89 18.51
C ILE A 137 -3.43 8.99 19.08
N GLY A 138 -2.49 8.54 18.26
CA GLY A 138 -1.49 7.52 18.63
C GLY A 138 -0.52 7.99 19.70
N TYR A 139 -0.26 9.27 19.79
CA TYR A 139 0.59 9.85 20.83
C TYR A 139 -0.01 9.65 22.21
N TRP A 140 -1.34 9.73 22.33
CA TRP A 140 -2.07 9.55 23.58
C TRP A 140 -2.57 8.12 23.78
N SER A 141 -2.95 7.44 22.72
CA SER A 141 -3.54 6.10 22.79
C SER A 141 -3.18 5.24 21.58
N ILE A 142 -2.29 4.26 21.78
CA ILE A 142 -1.97 3.26 20.75
C ILE A 142 -3.18 2.39 20.41
N LYS A 143 -4.09 2.15 21.38
CA LYS A 143 -5.36 1.46 21.11
C LYS A 143 -6.24 2.28 20.17
N GLY A 144 -6.42 3.60 20.47
CA GLY A 144 -7.18 4.51 19.63
C GLY A 144 -6.62 4.58 18.21
N PHE A 145 -5.30 4.72 18.07
CA PHE A 145 -4.61 4.68 16.78
C PHE A 145 -4.90 3.38 16.01
N SER A 146 -4.81 2.22 16.69
CA SER A 146 -5.11 0.92 16.11
C SER A 146 -6.54 0.82 15.56
N ILE A 147 -7.52 1.32 16.33
CA ILE A 147 -8.93 1.34 15.91
C ILE A 147 -9.11 2.26 14.70
N VAL A 148 -8.52 3.45 14.73
CA VAL A 148 -8.65 4.43 13.64
C VAL A 148 -8.05 3.91 12.34
N VAL A 149 -6.84 3.35 12.36
CA VAL A 149 -6.23 2.83 11.11
C VAL A 149 -6.99 1.62 10.58
N PHE A 150 -7.54 0.76 11.45
CA PHE A 150 -8.39 -0.34 11.05
C PHE A 150 -9.70 0.16 10.43
N ALA A 151 -10.38 1.09 11.10
CA ALA A 151 -11.62 1.68 10.60
C ALA A 151 -11.42 2.39 9.25
N LEU A 152 -10.36 3.21 9.12
CA LEU A 152 -10.02 3.87 7.85
C LEU A 152 -9.76 2.87 6.74
N ALA A 153 -9.01 1.78 7.01
CA ALA A 153 -8.78 0.74 6.04
C ALA A 153 -10.09 0.10 5.58
N THR A 154 -10.94 -0.31 6.54
CA THR A 154 -12.22 -0.94 6.25
C THR A 154 -13.15 0.00 5.47
N LEU A 155 -13.26 1.27 5.86
CA LEU A 155 -14.04 2.27 5.15
C LEU A 155 -13.56 2.46 3.71
N ILE A 156 -12.25 2.54 3.48
CA ILE A 156 -11.66 2.68 2.14
C ILE A 156 -12.10 1.51 1.24
N PHE A 157 -12.05 0.27 1.73
CA PHE A 157 -12.48 -0.89 0.94
C PHE A 157 -14.00 -0.95 0.76
N SER A 158 -14.78 -0.63 1.80
CA SER A 158 -16.24 -0.63 1.74
C SER A 158 -16.80 0.42 0.77
N PHE A 159 -16.17 1.59 0.73
CA PHE A 159 -16.61 2.69 -0.15
C PHE A 159 -15.96 2.67 -1.54
N GLU A 160 -15.06 1.72 -1.84
CA GLU A 160 -14.41 1.62 -3.15
C GLU A 160 -15.42 1.56 -4.32
N PRO A 161 -16.50 0.72 -4.29
CA PRO A 161 -17.47 0.66 -5.38
C PRO A 161 -18.18 2.00 -5.62
N TRP A 162 -18.55 2.69 -4.54
CA TRP A 162 -19.18 4.00 -4.62
C TRP A 162 -18.26 5.06 -5.22
N PHE A 163 -16.98 5.10 -4.80
CA PHE A 163 -15.98 6.02 -5.34
C PHE A 163 -15.71 5.80 -6.83
N LYS A 164 -15.75 4.54 -7.29
CA LYS A 164 -15.61 4.20 -8.70
C LYS A 164 -16.77 4.69 -9.57
N GLY A 165 -17.96 4.83 -8.98
CA GLY A 165 -19.16 5.32 -9.67
C GLY A 165 -19.26 6.85 -9.71
N LEU A 166 -18.39 7.60 -9.04
CA LEU A 166 -18.41 9.06 -9.04
C LEU A 166 -17.81 9.63 -10.33
N ASP A 167 -18.46 10.66 -10.87
CA ASP A 167 -17.91 11.45 -11.97
C ASP A 167 -16.86 12.44 -11.46
N TRP A 168 -15.63 12.28 -11.90
CA TRP A 168 -14.48 13.11 -11.55
C TRP A 168 -14.11 14.11 -12.66
N SER A 169 -14.87 14.22 -13.75
CA SER A 169 -14.57 15.04 -14.91
C SER A 169 -14.44 16.54 -14.61
N ASN A 170 -15.19 17.02 -13.61
CA ASN A 170 -15.17 18.42 -13.19
C ASN A 170 -14.05 18.78 -12.20
N TRP A 171 -13.24 17.80 -11.80
CA TRP A 171 -12.16 18.03 -10.84
C TRP A 171 -10.84 18.37 -11.54
N PRO A 172 -9.96 19.16 -10.93
CA PRO A 172 -8.63 19.39 -11.47
C PRO A 172 -7.92 18.07 -11.74
N VAL A 173 -7.34 17.93 -12.93
CA VAL A 173 -6.68 16.70 -13.42
C VAL A 173 -5.70 16.11 -12.40
N ALA A 174 -4.90 16.97 -11.76
CA ALA A 174 -3.94 16.54 -10.73
C ALA A 174 -4.58 15.92 -9.49
N LEU A 175 -5.84 16.23 -9.17
CA LEU A 175 -6.58 15.66 -8.05
C LEU A 175 -7.38 14.44 -8.48
N SER A 176 -8.05 14.49 -9.65
CA SER A 176 -8.87 13.38 -10.14
C SER A 176 -8.07 12.08 -10.28
N HIS A 177 -6.80 12.15 -10.70
CA HIS A 177 -5.92 10.99 -10.82
C HIS A 177 -5.61 10.26 -9.50
N TYR A 178 -5.85 10.89 -8.35
CA TYR A 178 -5.78 10.18 -7.07
C TYR A 178 -7.00 9.31 -6.80
N PHE A 179 -8.13 9.54 -7.50
CA PHE A 179 -9.41 8.88 -7.22
C PHE A 179 -9.94 8.04 -8.36
N THR A 180 -9.62 8.39 -9.63
CA THR A 180 -10.07 7.63 -10.81
C THR A 180 -8.91 7.15 -11.68
N ARG A 181 -9.11 6.00 -12.35
CA ARG A 181 -8.16 5.45 -13.35
C ARG A 181 -8.53 5.81 -14.79
N GLU A 182 -9.68 6.43 -15.02
CA GLU A 182 -10.21 6.70 -16.36
C GLU A 182 -9.24 7.46 -17.25
N ASN A 183 -8.40 8.31 -16.64
CA ASN A 183 -7.43 9.14 -17.33
C ASN A 183 -6.00 8.54 -17.39
N GLY A 184 -5.83 7.24 -17.14
CA GLY A 184 -4.55 6.53 -17.28
C GLY A 184 -3.71 6.40 -16.01
N ALA A 185 -4.19 6.81 -14.82
CA ALA A 185 -3.52 6.55 -13.56
C ALA A 185 -3.47 5.04 -13.28
N LEU A 186 -2.29 4.52 -12.92
CA LEU A 186 -2.10 3.09 -12.64
C LEU A 186 -2.61 2.71 -11.25
N PHE A 187 -2.41 3.60 -10.28
CA PHE A 187 -2.83 3.42 -8.90
C PHE A 187 -3.63 4.64 -8.45
N THR A 188 -4.63 4.40 -7.63
CA THR A 188 -5.47 5.44 -7.03
C THR A 188 -5.32 5.40 -5.51
N PHE A 189 -5.74 6.46 -4.82
CA PHE A 189 -5.75 6.47 -3.37
C PHE A 189 -6.60 5.32 -2.81
N ILE A 190 -7.80 5.14 -3.38
CA ILE A 190 -8.73 4.08 -3.05
C ILE A 190 -8.61 2.97 -4.12
N PRO A 191 -8.42 1.70 -3.75
CA PRO A 191 -8.31 1.14 -2.40
C PRO A 191 -6.86 1.05 -1.85
N TRP A 192 -5.84 1.49 -2.61
CA TRP A 192 -4.45 1.10 -2.38
C TRP A 192 -3.88 1.55 -1.04
N VAL A 193 -4.26 2.73 -0.56
CA VAL A 193 -3.83 3.23 0.75
C VAL A 193 -4.43 2.42 1.90
N GLY A 194 -5.60 1.81 1.69
CA GLY A 194 -6.23 0.90 2.65
C GLY A 194 -5.34 -0.28 3.03
N TYR A 195 -4.61 -0.86 2.08
CA TYR A 195 -3.63 -1.92 2.36
C TYR A 195 -2.53 -1.44 3.31
N SER A 196 -2.03 -0.21 3.15
CA SER A 196 -1.03 0.36 4.05
C SER A 196 -1.58 0.58 5.46
N PHE A 197 -2.85 0.92 5.60
CA PHE A 197 -3.50 1.07 6.90
C PHE A 197 -3.73 -0.28 7.58
N TYR A 198 -4.12 -1.32 6.86
CA TYR A 198 -4.13 -2.68 7.42
C TYR A 198 -2.72 -3.13 7.84
N GLY A 199 -1.69 -2.80 7.05
CA GLY A 199 -0.30 -3.02 7.44
C GLY A 199 0.07 -2.31 8.75
N ALA A 200 -0.37 -1.06 8.93
CA ALA A 200 -0.17 -0.31 10.17
C ALA A 200 -0.90 -0.95 11.36
N PHE A 201 -2.13 -1.43 11.17
CA PHE A 201 -2.86 -2.19 12.17
C PHE A 201 -2.12 -3.48 12.57
N MET A 202 -1.67 -4.25 11.60
CA MET A 202 -0.86 -5.46 11.83
C MET A 202 0.42 -5.15 12.61
N ALA A 203 1.06 -3.99 12.36
CA ALA A 203 2.24 -3.56 13.10
C ALA A 203 1.96 -3.34 14.60
N VAL A 204 0.80 -2.74 14.93
CA VAL A 204 0.39 -2.57 16.34
C VAL A 204 0.21 -3.93 17.03
N ILE A 205 -0.44 -4.87 16.35
CA ILE A 205 -0.60 -6.25 16.85
C ILE A 205 0.77 -6.90 17.05
N LEU A 206 1.66 -6.79 16.06
CA LEU A 206 2.99 -7.36 16.11
C LEU A 206 3.82 -6.82 17.28
N VAL A 207 3.81 -5.50 17.50
CA VAL A 207 4.52 -4.87 18.62
C VAL A 207 4.00 -5.39 19.99
N LYS A 208 2.69 -5.62 20.10
CA LYS A 208 2.07 -6.06 21.36
C LYS A 208 2.17 -7.56 21.62
N LEU A 209 2.09 -8.39 20.58
CA LEU A 209 1.89 -9.84 20.73
C LEU A 209 3.07 -10.69 20.24
N SER A 210 4.07 -10.14 19.55
CA SER A 210 5.20 -10.91 18.99
C SER A 210 6.04 -11.66 20.02
N HIS A 211 5.97 -11.28 21.31
CA HIS A 211 6.67 -11.96 22.39
C HIS A 211 5.95 -13.26 22.85
N LYS A 212 4.68 -13.47 22.49
CA LYS A 212 3.93 -14.66 22.84
C LYS A 212 4.30 -15.82 21.92
N LYS A 213 4.67 -16.98 22.48
CA LYS A 213 5.13 -18.16 21.71
C LYS A 213 4.15 -18.62 20.62
N MET A 214 2.85 -18.58 20.92
CA MET A 214 1.79 -19.04 19.99
C MET A 214 1.31 -17.96 19.01
N PHE A 215 1.86 -16.74 19.08
CA PHE A 215 1.38 -15.64 18.22
C PHE A 215 1.53 -15.94 16.73
N TYR A 216 2.72 -16.33 16.29
CA TYR A 216 2.97 -16.56 14.86
C TYR A 216 2.16 -17.72 14.28
N PRO A 217 2.11 -18.91 14.89
CA PRO A 217 1.25 -19.99 14.41
C PRO A 217 -0.22 -19.60 14.30
N ILE A 218 -0.77 -18.96 15.35
CA ILE A 218 -2.17 -18.53 15.35
C ILE A 218 -2.43 -17.46 14.28
N ALA A 219 -1.52 -16.49 14.14
CA ALA A 219 -1.66 -15.44 13.12
C ALA A 219 -1.61 -16.02 11.70
N ILE A 220 -0.71 -16.96 11.43
CA ILE A 220 -0.60 -17.60 10.09
C ILE A 220 -1.88 -18.38 9.77
N ILE A 221 -2.34 -19.24 10.69
CA ILE A 221 -3.55 -20.05 10.50
C ILE A 221 -4.77 -19.13 10.35
N GLY A 222 -4.92 -18.13 11.23
CA GLY A 222 -6.04 -17.19 11.18
C GLY A 222 -6.09 -16.38 9.89
N LEU A 223 -4.95 -15.87 9.42
CA LEU A 223 -4.87 -15.14 8.15
C LEU A 223 -5.10 -16.05 6.94
N PHE A 224 -4.66 -17.30 7.00
CA PHE A 224 -4.93 -18.28 5.95
C PHE A 224 -6.43 -18.60 5.85
N ILE A 225 -7.07 -18.89 6.98
CA ILE A 225 -8.53 -19.13 7.04
C ILE A 225 -9.30 -17.91 6.55
N LEU A 226 -8.96 -16.71 7.03
CA LEU A 226 -9.60 -15.46 6.63
C LEU A 226 -9.42 -15.21 5.12
N GLY A 227 -8.21 -15.41 4.60
CA GLY A 227 -7.90 -15.20 3.19
C GLY A 227 -8.65 -16.17 2.27
N THR A 228 -8.72 -17.45 2.65
CA THR A 228 -9.49 -18.45 1.91
C THR A 228 -10.99 -18.15 1.97
N TRP A 229 -11.51 -17.80 3.13
CA TRP A 229 -12.92 -17.41 3.27
C TRP A 229 -13.27 -16.18 2.42
N LEU A 230 -12.47 -15.12 2.48
CA LEU A 230 -12.68 -13.93 1.64
C LEU A 230 -12.59 -14.24 0.15
N LYS A 231 -11.74 -15.18 -0.27
CA LYS A 231 -11.62 -15.57 -1.68
C LYS A 231 -12.86 -16.31 -2.21
N TYR A 232 -13.43 -17.20 -1.41
CA TYR A 232 -14.52 -18.08 -1.86
C TYR A 232 -15.92 -17.55 -1.53
N ASP A 233 -16.06 -16.70 -0.52
CA ASP A 233 -17.34 -16.20 -0.03
C ASP A 233 -17.54 -14.69 -0.23
N SER A 234 -16.58 -14.02 -0.87
CA SER A 234 -16.64 -12.57 -1.10
C SER A 234 -17.86 -12.13 -1.93
N SER A 235 -18.39 -13.02 -2.78
CA SER A 235 -19.60 -12.74 -3.56
C SER A 235 -20.84 -12.47 -2.68
N ARG A 236 -20.89 -12.98 -1.45
CA ARG A 236 -21.99 -12.73 -0.52
C ARG A 236 -21.84 -11.41 0.25
N PHE A 237 -20.62 -10.96 0.47
CA PHE A 237 -20.36 -9.69 1.18
C PHE A 237 -20.63 -8.45 0.33
N PHE A 238 -20.40 -8.53 -0.98
CA PHE A 238 -20.62 -7.41 -1.91
C PHE A 238 -22.04 -7.29 -2.44
N ILE A 239 -22.93 -8.24 -2.13
CA ILE A 239 -24.36 -8.16 -2.49
C ILE A 239 -25.15 -7.26 -1.52
N PHE A 240 -24.60 -6.95 -0.35
CA PHE A 240 -25.25 -6.13 0.68
C PHE A 240 -24.71 -4.69 0.76
N LEU A 241 -23.79 -4.27 -0.12
CA LEU A 241 -23.30 -2.90 -0.28
C LEU A 241 -23.55 -2.40 -1.70
#